data_62be097e66a08d9e0c0250127d2b1e74
#
_entry.id   62be097e66a08d9e0c0250127d2b1e74
#
_cell.length_a   1.000
_cell.length_b   1.000
_cell.length_c   1.000
_cell.angle_alpha   90.00
_cell.angle_beta   90.00
_cell.angle_gamma   90.00
#
_symmetry.space_group_name_H-M   'P 1'
#
loop_
_entity.id
_entity.type
_entity.pdbx_description
1 polymer ?
#
loop_
_entity_poly.entity_id
_entity_poly.type
_entity_poly.pdbx_seq_one_letter_code
_entity_poly.pdbx_strand_id
1 'polypeptide(L)'
;MSSFNILYFLRPEHFPIFTIMAYFLGAFFIVLLGKNRTLRNIIAFLSTGTALTLLIALIKPIMLNHQLVAYWMGRRFPAGGYAIGIALEVDALSLFFGLLIATAVFVSCLYSFSYMSEDDNEPQYYTLFLMLAGGVMGLVLSGDLFRICFRQ
;
A
#
# COMPACT_ATOMS: atom_id res chain seq x y z
N MET A 1 25.87 -17.78 10.21
CA MET A 1 25.40 -17.40 8.86
C MET A 1 23.92 -17.71 8.83
N SER A 2 23.09 -16.71 9.08
CA SER A 2 21.64 -16.88 9.14
C SER A 2 21.10 -16.98 7.71
N SER A 3 20.56 -18.15 7.39
CA SER A 3 19.78 -18.35 6.16
C SER A 3 18.71 -17.27 6.09
N PHE A 4 18.82 -16.40 5.11
CA PHE A 4 17.86 -15.36 4.81
C PHE A 4 16.59 -16.09 4.33
N ASN A 5 15.73 -16.47 5.27
CA ASN A 5 14.50 -17.19 4.98
C ASN A 5 13.57 -16.24 4.23
N ILE A 6 13.53 -16.36 2.91
CA ILE A 6 12.57 -15.68 2.02
C ILE A 6 11.13 -15.94 2.49
N LEU A 7 10.88 -17.10 3.13
CA LEU A 7 9.60 -17.43 3.76
C LEU A 7 9.21 -16.50 4.93
N TYR A 8 10.20 -15.88 5.60
CA TYR A 8 9.92 -14.89 6.64
C TYR A 8 9.38 -13.57 6.06
N PHE A 9 9.73 -13.27 4.83
CA PHE A 9 9.31 -12.07 4.11
C PHE A 9 7.88 -12.17 3.56
N LEU A 10 7.38 -13.41 3.37
CA LEU A 10 6.03 -13.71 2.86
C LEU A 10 4.98 -13.86 3.95
N ARG A 11 5.28 -13.49 5.20
CA ARG A 11 4.26 -13.46 6.25
C ARG A 11 3.22 -12.38 5.97
N PRO A 12 1.93 -12.69 6.16
CA PRO A 12 0.83 -11.75 5.91
C PRO A 12 0.95 -10.45 6.71
N GLU A 13 1.70 -10.47 7.80
CA GLU A 13 2.00 -9.31 8.65
C GLU A 13 2.72 -8.17 7.91
N HIS A 14 3.49 -8.48 6.85
CA HIS A 14 4.25 -7.49 6.08
C HIS A 14 3.50 -6.92 4.87
N PHE A 15 2.37 -7.52 4.48
CA PHE A 15 1.63 -7.10 3.29
C PHE A 15 1.14 -5.65 3.32
N PRO A 16 0.65 -5.11 4.45
CA PRO A 16 0.20 -3.72 4.50
C PRO A 16 1.32 -2.72 4.18
N ILE A 17 2.52 -2.95 4.73
CA ILE A 17 3.66 -2.07 4.47
C ILE A 17 4.15 -2.20 3.02
N PHE A 18 4.14 -3.42 2.45
CA PHE A 18 4.52 -3.63 1.05
C PHE A 18 3.54 -2.97 0.09
N THR A 19 2.25 -2.92 0.41
CA THR A 19 1.25 -2.22 -0.38
C THR A 19 1.57 -0.73 -0.48
N ILE A 20 1.87 -0.09 0.65
CA ILE A 20 2.25 1.33 0.70
C ILE A 20 3.57 1.54 -0.05
N MET A 21 4.57 0.69 0.21
CA MET A 21 5.87 0.79 -0.45
C MET A 21 5.78 0.60 -1.96
N ALA A 22 4.88 -0.24 -2.47
CA ALA A 22 4.69 -0.43 -3.89
C ALA A 22 4.30 0.87 -4.61
N TYR A 23 3.43 1.69 -4.02
CA TYR A 23 3.07 3.00 -4.58
C TYR A 23 4.25 3.98 -4.55
N PHE A 24 4.95 4.09 -3.42
CA PHE A 24 6.09 5.03 -3.30
C PHE A 24 7.27 4.62 -4.18
N LEU A 25 7.59 3.31 -4.25
CA LEU A 25 8.62 2.81 -5.15
C LEU A 25 8.24 3.03 -6.62
N GLY A 26 6.97 2.80 -6.97
CA GLY A 26 6.46 3.09 -8.30
C GLY A 26 6.64 4.56 -8.67
N ALA A 27 6.26 5.48 -7.78
CA ALA A 27 6.45 6.91 -7.97
C ALA A 27 7.93 7.27 -8.14
N PHE A 28 8.82 6.70 -7.31
CA PHE A 28 10.26 6.92 -7.37
C PHE A 28 10.86 6.44 -8.70
N PHE A 29 10.49 5.23 -9.15
CA PHE A 29 10.95 4.71 -10.43
C PHE A 29 10.45 5.53 -11.62
N ILE A 30 9.23 6.10 -11.55
CA ILE A 30 8.73 6.99 -12.60
C ILE A 30 9.56 8.26 -12.68
N VAL A 31 9.97 8.85 -11.54
CA VAL A 31 10.84 10.03 -11.54
C VAL A 31 12.20 9.74 -12.21
N LEU A 32 12.76 8.55 -11.94
CA LEU A 32 14.09 8.17 -12.47
C LEU A 32 14.04 7.71 -13.93
N LEU A 33 13.04 6.91 -14.30
CA LEU A 33 12.99 6.16 -15.56
C LEU A 33 11.81 6.59 -16.47
N GLY A 34 10.96 7.49 -16.00
CA GLY A 34 9.71 7.86 -16.67
C GLY A 34 9.85 8.68 -17.96
N LYS A 35 11.09 8.85 -18.48
CA LYS A 35 11.35 9.53 -19.74
C LYS A 35 10.73 8.80 -20.94
N ASN A 36 10.64 7.47 -20.87
CA ASN A 36 9.98 6.64 -21.87
C ASN A 36 8.54 6.36 -21.47
N ARG A 37 7.57 6.76 -22.31
CA ARG A 37 6.13 6.57 -22.08
C ARG A 37 5.76 5.13 -21.75
N THR A 38 6.27 4.18 -22.51
CA THR A 38 5.97 2.75 -22.31
C THR A 38 6.46 2.25 -20.94
N LEU A 39 7.70 2.61 -20.55
CA LEU A 39 8.27 2.23 -19.26
C LEU A 39 7.46 2.81 -18.09
N ARG A 40 7.07 4.07 -18.19
CA ARG A 40 6.25 4.74 -17.18
C ARG A 40 4.91 4.05 -16.97
N ASN A 41 4.21 3.74 -18.06
CA ASN A 41 2.92 3.07 -18.00
C ASN A 41 3.04 1.67 -17.41
N ILE A 42 4.09 0.93 -17.75
CA ILE A 42 4.36 -0.39 -17.18
C ILE A 42 4.64 -0.28 -15.67
N ILE A 43 5.47 0.68 -15.25
CA ILE A 43 5.77 0.88 -13.83
C ILE A 43 4.51 1.26 -13.05
N ALA A 44 3.68 2.17 -13.56
CA ALA A 44 2.43 2.55 -12.93
C ALA A 44 1.46 1.37 -12.81
N PHE A 45 1.31 0.58 -13.89
CA PHE A 45 0.48 -0.62 -13.90
C PHE A 45 0.97 -1.68 -12.91
N LEU A 46 2.27 -1.98 -12.90
CA LEU A 46 2.86 -2.95 -11.97
C LEU A 46 2.71 -2.49 -10.52
N SER A 47 2.95 -1.21 -10.23
CA SER A 47 2.82 -0.66 -8.89
C SER A 47 1.40 -0.77 -8.35
N THR A 48 0.40 -0.31 -9.12
CA THR A 48 -1.01 -0.37 -8.72
C THR A 48 -1.53 -1.80 -8.70
N GLY A 49 -1.10 -2.66 -9.64
CA GLY A 49 -1.46 -4.07 -9.70
C GLY A 49 -0.89 -4.88 -8.52
N THR A 50 0.37 -4.66 -8.16
CA THR A 50 0.97 -5.32 -7.00
C THR A 50 0.31 -4.91 -5.69
N ALA A 51 -0.02 -3.63 -5.51
CA ALA A 51 -0.74 -3.15 -4.35
C ALA A 51 -2.13 -3.82 -4.23
N LEU A 52 -2.87 -3.90 -5.32
CA LEU A 52 -4.18 -4.56 -5.35
C LEU A 52 -4.08 -6.06 -5.03
N THR A 53 -3.11 -6.77 -5.62
CA THR A 53 -2.92 -8.21 -5.37
C THR A 53 -2.51 -8.51 -3.93
N LEU A 54 -1.68 -7.66 -3.31
CA LEU A 54 -1.31 -7.80 -1.90
C LEU A 54 -2.51 -7.64 -0.98
N LEU A 55 -3.40 -6.68 -1.25
CA LEU A 55 -4.63 -6.50 -0.47
C LEU A 55 -5.61 -7.65 -0.65
N ILE A 56 -5.75 -8.19 -1.86
CA ILE A 56 -6.56 -9.40 -2.11
C ILE A 56 -6.00 -10.60 -1.32
N ALA A 57 -4.68 -10.74 -1.25
CA ALA A 57 -4.03 -11.80 -0.48
C ALA A 57 -4.31 -11.69 1.03
N LEU A 58 -4.56 -10.47 1.54
CA LEU A 58 -4.93 -10.23 2.95
C LEU A 58 -6.37 -10.64 3.30
N ILE A 59 -7.23 -10.88 2.32
CA ILE A 59 -8.63 -11.30 2.56
C ILE A 59 -8.67 -12.62 3.36
N LYS A 60 -7.86 -13.60 2.96
CA LYS A 60 -7.85 -14.92 3.61
C LYS A 60 -7.48 -14.86 5.10
N PRO A 61 -6.35 -14.26 5.53
CA PRO A 61 -5.98 -14.24 6.93
C PRO A 61 -6.93 -13.40 7.80
N ILE A 62 -7.48 -12.31 7.26
CA ILE A 62 -8.33 -11.40 8.04
C ILE A 62 -9.77 -11.91 8.12
N MET A 63 -10.38 -12.32 7.00
CA MET A 63 -11.79 -12.71 6.99
C MET A 63 -12.04 -14.16 7.40
N LEU A 64 -11.16 -15.10 7.03
CA LEU A 64 -11.35 -16.53 7.35
C LEU A 64 -10.81 -16.92 8.72
N ASN A 65 -9.70 -16.31 9.16
CA ASN A 65 -9.04 -16.65 10.42
C ASN A 65 -9.32 -15.65 11.55
N HIS A 66 -10.09 -14.58 11.31
CA HIS A 66 -10.35 -13.48 12.27
C HIS A 66 -9.06 -12.94 12.93
N GLN A 67 -7.95 -12.97 12.20
CA GLN A 67 -6.66 -12.50 12.71
C GLN A 67 -6.54 -11.01 12.41
N LEU A 68 -6.34 -10.22 13.47
CA LEU A 68 -5.89 -8.84 13.33
C LEU A 68 -4.43 -8.86 12.86
N VAL A 69 -4.18 -8.32 11.68
CA VAL A 69 -2.82 -8.19 11.16
C VAL A 69 -2.26 -6.87 11.65
N ALA A 70 -1.50 -6.93 12.75
CA ALA A 70 -0.84 -5.77 13.32
C ALA A 70 0.67 -5.81 13.01
N TYR A 71 1.13 -4.81 12.27
CA TYR A 71 2.54 -4.60 12.00
C TYR A 71 3.07 -3.44 12.87
N TRP A 72 3.94 -3.76 13.81
CA TRP A 72 4.57 -2.77 14.69
C TRP A 72 5.86 -2.23 14.08
N MET A 73 5.85 -0.99 13.63
CA MET A 73 7.07 -0.29 13.24
C MET A 73 7.87 0.05 14.49
N GLY A 74 8.95 -0.71 14.73
CA GLY A 74 9.87 -0.40 15.83
C GLY A 74 10.15 -1.49 16.86
N ARG A 75 9.61 -2.72 16.73
CA ARG A 75 9.96 -3.92 17.55
C ARG A 75 9.94 -3.74 19.08
N ARG A 76 9.39 -2.67 19.60
CA ARG A 76 9.27 -2.48 21.04
C ARG A 76 7.85 -2.77 21.49
N PHE A 77 7.66 -3.94 22.10
CA PHE A 77 6.46 -4.20 22.89
C PHE A 77 6.41 -3.17 24.04
N PRO A 78 5.23 -2.67 24.38
CA PRO A 78 5.09 -1.69 25.46
C PRO A 78 5.43 -2.34 26.80
N ALA A 79 6.66 -2.17 27.26
CA ALA A 79 6.98 -2.37 28.65
C ALA A 79 6.61 -1.05 29.36
N GLY A 80 5.43 -1.01 29.99
CA GLY A 80 5.02 0.14 30.81
C GLY A 80 3.90 1.03 30.27
N GLY A 81 2.98 0.53 29.45
CA GLY A 81 1.68 1.20 29.25
C GLY A 81 1.60 2.31 28.19
N TYR A 82 2.70 2.72 27.58
CA TYR A 82 2.70 3.71 26.49
C TYR A 82 3.32 3.08 25.23
N ALA A 83 2.48 2.81 24.22
CA ALA A 83 2.93 2.36 22.91
C ALA A 83 3.46 3.56 22.11
N ILE A 84 4.79 3.73 22.10
CA ILE A 84 5.46 4.71 21.25
C ILE A 84 5.84 3.99 19.95
N GLY A 85 4.95 4.00 18.96
CA GLY A 85 5.20 3.41 17.64
C GLY A 85 3.97 3.51 16.75
N ILE A 86 4.18 3.72 15.46
CA ILE A 86 3.12 3.67 14.46
C ILE A 86 2.77 2.19 14.26
N ALA A 87 1.59 1.78 14.70
CA ALA A 87 1.05 0.46 14.43
C ALA A 87 0.21 0.51 13.15
N LEU A 88 0.64 -0.23 12.13
CA LEU A 88 -0.22 -0.57 10.99
C LEU A 88 -1.08 -1.74 11.44
N GLU A 89 -2.31 -1.47 11.82
CA GLU A 89 -3.28 -2.49 12.23
C GLU A 89 -4.38 -2.57 11.18
N VAL A 90 -4.41 -3.67 10.45
CA VAL A 90 -5.41 -3.90 9.40
C VAL A 90 -6.54 -4.72 9.98
N ASP A 91 -7.66 -4.06 10.18
CA ASP A 91 -8.94 -4.64 10.53
C ASP A 91 -9.77 -4.95 9.26
N ALA A 92 -10.86 -5.69 9.40
CA ALA A 92 -11.77 -6.02 8.30
C ALA A 92 -12.34 -4.76 7.62
N LEU A 93 -12.59 -3.70 8.38
CA LEU A 93 -13.07 -2.41 7.87
C LEU A 93 -11.98 -1.70 7.05
N SER A 94 -10.75 -1.62 7.60
CA SER A 94 -9.59 -1.04 6.90
C SER A 94 -9.28 -1.80 5.62
N LEU A 95 -9.40 -3.14 5.63
CA LEU A 95 -9.22 -3.97 4.45
C LEU A 95 -10.29 -3.68 3.38
N PHE A 96 -11.56 -3.51 3.79
CA PHE A 96 -12.65 -3.19 2.87
C PHE A 96 -12.40 -1.85 2.17
N PHE A 97 -12.10 -0.79 2.91
CA PHE A 97 -11.78 0.52 2.34
C PHE A 97 -10.49 0.49 1.52
N GLY A 98 -9.47 -0.24 1.97
CA GLY A 98 -8.22 -0.43 1.24
C GLY A 98 -8.45 -1.08 -0.12
N LEU A 99 -9.26 -2.14 -0.20
CA LEU A 99 -9.63 -2.80 -1.46
C LEU A 99 -10.43 -1.88 -2.38
N LEU A 100 -11.39 -1.13 -1.84
CA LEU A 100 -12.18 -0.17 -2.61
C LEU A 100 -11.28 0.89 -3.24
N ILE A 101 -10.38 1.48 -2.45
CA ILE A 101 -9.44 2.51 -2.93
C ILE A 101 -8.46 1.90 -3.94
N ALA A 102 -7.86 0.73 -3.65
CA ALA A 102 -6.91 0.09 -4.56
C ALA A 102 -7.55 -0.23 -5.91
N THR A 103 -8.80 -0.71 -5.91
CA THR A 103 -9.55 -0.97 -7.14
C THR A 103 -9.81 0.32 -7.91
N ALA A 104 -10.25 1.38 -7.24
CA ALA A 104 -10.49 2.68 -7.86
C ALA A 104 -9.19 3.25 -8.46
N VAL A 105 -8.07 3.19 -7.73
CA VAL A 105 -6.76 3.64 -8.20
C VAL A 105 -6.30 2.82 -9.40
N PHE A 106 -6.48 1.50 -9.38
CA PHE A 106 -6.11 0.62 -10.49
C PHE A 106 -6.90 0.93 -11.75
N VAL A 107 -8.23 1.07 -11.64
CA VAL A 107 -9.11 1.44 -12.78
C VAL A 107 -8.77 2.83 -13.31
N SER A 108 -8.53 3.79 -12.41
CA SER A 108 -8.11 5.15 -12.80
C SER A 108 -6.77 5.15 -13.52
N CYS A 109 -5.83 4.31 -13.10
CA CYS A 109 -4.54 4.15 -13.75
C CYS A 109 -4.70 3.61 -15.19
N LEU A 110 -5.55 2.60 -15.40
CA LEU A 110 -5.85 2.07 -16.74
C LEU A 110 -6.46 3.13 -17.66
N TYR A 111 -7.43 3.89 -17.15
CA TYR A 111 -8.07 4.97 -17.91
C TYR A 111 -7.06 6.06 -18.26
N SER A 112 -6.16 6.37 -17.34
CA SER A 112 -5.15 7.42 -17.50
C SER A 112 -4.19 7.15 -18.66
N PHE A 113 -3.91 5.87 -19.00
CA PHE A 113 -3.02 5.52 -20.13
C PHE A 113 -3.50 6.06 -21.47
N SER A 114 -4.81 6.09 -21.68
CA SER A 114 -5.40 6.64 -22.89
C SER A 114 -5.57 8.16 -22.81
N TYR A 115 -5.99 8.66 -21.65
CA TYR A 115 -6.33 10.06 -21.46
C TYR A 115 -5.10 10.98 -21.48
N MET A 116 -4.01 10.60 -20.78
CA MET A 116 -2.79 11.42 -20.68
C MET A 116 -1.86 11.25 -21.88
N SER A 117 -2.29 10.54 -22.93
CA SER A 117 -1.41 10.22 -24.07
C SER A 117 -0.98 11.42 -24.91
N GLU A 118 -1.65 12.54 -24.78
CA GLU A 118 -1.41 13.78 -25.54
C GLU A 118 -0.79 14.91 -24.69
N ASP A 119 -0.54 14.66 -23.39
CA ASP A 119 -0.03 15.69 -22.47
C ASP A 119 1.49 15.58 -22.28
N ASP A 120 2.18 16.73 -22.36
CA ASP A 120 3.64 16.81 -22.17
C ASP A 120 4.09 16.58 -20.72
N ASN A 121 3.19 16.74 -19.75
CA ASN A 121 3.48 16.62 -18.31
C ASN A 121 3.14 15.25 -17.72
N GLU A 122 2.97 14.21 -18.54
CA GLU A 122 2.65 12.85 -18.12
C GLU A 122 3.51 12.31 -16.95
N PRO A 123 4.84 12.49 -16.90
CA PRO A 123 5.65 11.91 -15.80
C PRO A 123 5.32 12.50 -14.45
N GLN A 124 5.03 13.80 -14.38
CA GLN A 124 4.65 14.48 -13.15
C GLN A 124 3.29 14.00 -12.66
N TYR A 125 2.35 13.85 -13.57
CA TYR A 125 1.01 13.34 -13.27
C TYR A 125 1.07 11.96 -12.59
N TYR A 126 1.75 10.97 -13.20
CA TYR A 126 1.83 9.62 -12.65
C TYR A 126 2.59 9.57 -11.33
N THR A 127 3.61 10.41 -11.17
CA THR A 127 4.34 10.50 -9.90
C THR A 127 3.43 11.00 -8.77
N LEU A 128 2.72 12.11 -9.01
CA LEU A 128 1.79 12.67 -8.03
C LEU A 128 0.62 11.74 -7.76
N PHE A 129 0.09 11.10 -8.80
CA PHE A 129 -0.99 10.12 -8.69
C PHE A 129 -0.63 8.95 -7.78
N LEU A 130 0.56 8.34 -7.97
CA LEU A 130 1.03 7.24 -7.13
C LEU A 130 1.39 7.70 -5.72
N MET A 131 1.96 8.88 -5.54
CA MET A 131 2.22 9.43 -4.21
C MET A 131 0.93 9.69 -3.44
N LEU A 132 -0.09 10.25 -4.10
CA LEU A 132 -1.41 10.45 -3.50
C LEU A 132 -2.05 9.10 -3.11
N ALA A 133 -2.03 8.12 -4.02
CA ALA A 133 -2.56 6.79 -3.76
C ALA A 133 -1.85 6.12 -2.58
N GLY A 134 -0.52 6.20 -2.51
CA GLY A 134 0.27 5.68 -1.40
C GLY A 134 -0.04 6.37 -0.07
N GLY A 135 -0.23 7.68 -0.09
CA GLY A 135 -0.62 8.46 1.10
C GLY A 135 -2.00 8.09 1.63
N VAL A 136 -2.99 7.99 0.75
CA VAL A 136 -4.36 7.57 1.13
C VAL A 136 -4.36 6.12 1.64
N MET A 137 -3.60 5.21 0.99
CA MET A 137 -3.44 3.84 1.48
C MET A 137 -2.78 3.80 2.86
N GLY A 138 -1.75 4.62 3.08
CA GLY A 138 -1.10 4.74 4.39
C GLY A 138 -2.08 5.15 5.49
N LEU A 139 -2.97 6.10 5.21
CA LEU A 139 -4.00 6.53 6.14
C LEU A 139 -5.01 5.42 6.46
N VAL A 140 -5.49 4.71 5.44
CA VAL A 140 -6.53 3.68 5.60
C VAL A 140 -5.98 2.45 6.34
N LEU A 141 -4.74 2.06 6.05
CA LEU A 141 -4.07 0.93 6.70
C LEU A 141 -3.46 1.29 8.06
N SER A 142 -3.35 2.58 8.40
CA SER A 142 -2.98 3.07 9.71
C SER A 142 -4.20 3.04 10.62
N GLY A 143 -4.39 1.96 11.37
CA GLY A 143 -5.55 1.74 12.25
C GLY A 143 -5.78 2.78 13.36
N ASP A 144 -4.87 3.75 13.52
CA ASP A 144 -4.95 4.76 14.59
C ASP A 144 -6.16 5.70 14.49
N LEU A 145 -6.61 6.05 13.26
CA LEU A 145 -7.74 6.95 13.09
C LEU A 145 -9.07 6.33 13.54
N PHE A 146 -9.25 5.02 13.35
CA PHE A 146 -10.47 4.34 13.75
C PHE A 146 -10.49 3.99 15.25
N ARG A 147 -9.33 3.70 15.85
CA ARG A 147 -9.25 3.45 17.31
C ARG A 147 -9.55 4.68 18.14
N ILE A 148 -9.14 5.87 17.69
CA ILE A 148 -9.44 7.12 18.41
C ILE A 148 -10.95 7.40 18.39
N CYS A 149 -11.64 7.05 17.31
CA CYS A 149 -13.07 7.33 17.14
C CYS A 149 -13.98 6.32 17.88
N PHE A 150 -13.52 5.08 18.10
CA PHE A 150 -14.35 4.00 18.71
C PHE A 150 -13.96 3.63 20.15
N ARG A 151 -12.95 4.29 20.73
CA ARG A 151 -12.55 4.08 22.13
C ARG A 151 -13.16 5.15 23.06
N GLN A 152 -14.47 5.29 22.99
CA GLN A 152 -15.25 5.91 24.08
C GLN A 152 -16.11 4.87 24.76
#